data_48072659d595fb3e81e4239bcbae7187
#
_entry.id   48072659d595fb3e81e4239bcbae7187
#
_cell.length_a   1.000
_cell.length_b   1.000
_cell.length_c   1.000
_cell.angle_alpha   90.00
_cell.angle_beta   90.00
_cell.angle_gamma   90.00
#
_symmetry.space_group_name_H-M   'P 1'
#
loop_
_entity.id
_entity.type
_entity.pdbx_description
1 polymer ?
#
loop_
_entity_poly.entity_id
_entity_poly.type
_entity_poly.pdbx_seq_one_letter_code
_entity_poly.pdbx_strand_id
1 'polypeptide(L)'
;MATRIELHRQHNEACVKRCNKEERKQRSENDLCSIVKSATDGMPIRCVGQWAEQKIYLLNQYFGIFAQGMKNKWTEINYIEICSGPGRCIDRQCGAEFDGTALSILQHSAARYIKNALFFDYDTTVVDVLNKRIEQLGCTNAAAFIGDYNNPRSICDIISKRISQTTSLNLVLLDPTDCSVPFELLVQLKRTIKNIDFIINVATG
;
A
#
# COMPACT_ATOMS: atom_id res chain seq x y z
N MET A 1 5.34 -31.80 -10.28
CA MET A 1 5.20 -30.37 -9.95
C MET A 1 3.81 -30.17 -9.37
N ALA A 2 3.70 -29.65 -8.15
CA ALA A 2 2.41 -29.34 -7.56
C ALA A 2 1.74 -28.23 -8.38
N THR A 3 0.43 -28.35 -8.63
CA THR A 3 -0.31 -27.31 -9.33
C THR A 3 -0.39 -26.05 -8.47
N ARG A 4 -0.62 -24.87 -9.08
CA ARG A 4 -0.81 -23.60 -8.37
C ARG A 4 -1.91 -23.71 -7.29
N ILE A 5 -2.96 -24.48 -7.54
CA ILE A 5 -4.05 -24.76 -6.62
C ILE A 5 -3.58 -25.61 -5.42
N GLU A 6 -2.70 -26.59 -5.63
CA GLU A 6 -2.14 -27.41 -4.53
C GLU A 6 -1.19 -26.62 -3.63
N LEU A 7 -0.37 -25.75 -4.19
CA LEU A 7 0.47 -24.83 -3.42
C LEU A 7 -0.39 -23.88 -2.56
N HIS A 8 -1.45 -23.31 -3.11
CA HIS A 8 -2.40 -22.48 -2.37
C HIS A 8 -3.13 -23.26 -1.28
N ARG A 9 -3.49 -24.51 -1.53
CA ARG A 9 -4.14 -25.39 -0.56
C ARG A 9 -3.21 -25.73 0.61
N GLN A 10 -1.94 -26.04 0.34
CA GLN A 10 -0.92 -26.29 1.38
C GLN A 10 -0.63 -25.02 2.21
N HIS A 11 -0.60 -23.85 1.61
CA HIS A 11 -0.46 -22.57 2.33
C HIS A 11 -1.69 -22.28 3.20
N ASN A 12 -2.90 -22.51 2.71
CA ASN A 12 -4.13 -22.36 3.48
C ASN A 12 -4.21 -23.30 4.67
N GLU A 13 -3.82 -24.58 4.52
CA GLU A 13 -3.81 -25.53 5.62
C GLU A 13 -2.78 -25.15 6.68
N ALA A 14 -1.61 -24.64 6.31
CA ALA A 14 -0.61 -24.13 7.24
C ALA A 14 -1.09 -22.86 7.95
N CYS A 15 -1.78 -21.95 7.24
CA CYS A 15 -2.38 -20.75 7.79
C CYS A 15 -3.54 -21.06 8.74
N VAL A 16 -4.46 -21.95 8.36
CA VAL A 16 -5.61 -22.33 9.19
C VAL A 16 -5.17 -23.02 10.47
N LYS A 17 -4.14 -23.88 10.42
CA LYS A 17 -3.61 -24.59 11.60
C LYS A 17 -2.81 -23.70 12.55
N ARG A 18 -2.18 -22.63 12.07
CA ARG A 18 -1.25 -21.77 12.84
C ARG A 18 -1.77 -20.37 13.10
N CYS A 19 -2.82 -19.93 12.43
CA CYS A 19 -3.34 -18.58 12.51
C CYS A 19 -4.62 -18.51 13.35
N ASN A 20 -4.51 -18.78 14.65
CA ASN A 20 -5.64 -18.49 15.54
C ASN A 20 -5.80 -16.97 15.77
N LYS A 21 -6.94 -16.59 16.40
CA LYS A 21 -7.29 -15.16 16.58
C LYS A 21 -6.30 -14.42 17.48
N GLU A 22 -5.70 -15.08 18.47
CA GLU A 22 -4.71 -14.50 19.38
C GLU A 22 -3.35 -14.34 18.73
N GLU A 23 -2.89 -15.35 17.99
CA GLU A 23 -1.65 -15.26 17.20
C GLU A 23 -1.74 -14.21 16.09
N ARG A 24 -2.93 -13.95 15.53
CA ARG A 24 -3.15 -12.84 14.59
C ARG A 24 -3.03 -11.48 15.26
N LYS A 25 -3.52 -11.33 16.49
CA LYS A 25 -3.34 -10.09 17.28
C LYS A 25 -1.88 -9.82 17.60
N GLN A 26 -1.13 -10.86 18.00
CA GLN A 26 0.30 -10.73 18.29
C GLN A 26 1.13 -10.44 17.03
N ARG A 27 0.70 -10.92 15.85
CA ARG A 27 1.38 -10.65 14.57
C ARG A 27 0.96 -9.32 13.94
N SER A 28 -0.16 -8.73 14.32
CA SER A 28 -0.58 -7.43 13.82
C SER A 28 0.41 -6.32 14.20
N GLU A 29 1.22 -6.53 15.21
CA GLU A 29 2.31 -5.62 15.57
C GLU A 29 3.45 -5.63 14.55
N ASN A 30 3.64 -6.71 13.76
CA ASN A 30 4.70 -6.86 12.76
C ASN A 30 4.20 -7.10 11.32
N ASP A 31 2.93 -6.96 11.06
CA ASP A 31 2.25 -6.88 9.76
C ASP A 31 2.61 -7.88 8.64
N LEU A 32 3.69 -8.63 8.76
CA LEU A 32 4.12 -9.68 7.84
C LEU A 32 3.90 -11.05 8.46
N CYS A 33 3.04 -11.83 7.83
CA CYS A 33 3.04 -13.27 8.08
C CYS A 33 4.32 -13.85 7.48
N SER A 34 5.32 -14.16 8.33
CA SER A 34 6.59 -14.78 7.91
C SER A 34 6.42 -16.16 7.25
N ILE A 35 5.21 -16.72 7.31
CA ILE A 35 4.88 -18.07 6.81
C ILE A 35 4.41 -18.02 5.36
N VAL A 36 3.81 -16.89 4.92
CA VAL A 36 3.20 -16.79 3.60
C VAL A 36 4.11 -16.02 2.67
N LYS A 37 4.53 -16.68 1.61
CA LYS A 37 5.30 -16.09 0.51
C LYS A 37 4.49 -16.17 -0.77
N SER A 38 4.67 -15.19 -1.63
CA SER A 38 4.08 -15.19 -2.96
C SER A 38 4.58 -16.38 -3.78
N ALA A 39 3.66 -17.10 -4.41
CA ALA A 39 3.99 -18.14 -5.38
C ALA A 39 4.56 -17.55 -6.69
N THR A 40 4.34 -16.25 -6.92
CA THR A 40 4.79 -15.56 -8.11
C THR A 40 6.27 -15.17 -8.05
N ASP A 41 6.72 -14.65 -6.90
CA ASP A 41 8.07 -14.08 -6.76
C ASP A 41 8.85 -14.60 -5.54
N GLY A 42 8.24 -15.45 -4.71
CA GLY A 42 8.86 -16.02 -3.50
C GLY A 42 9.06 -15.02 -2.35
N MET A 43 8.68 -13.76 -2.53
CA MET A 43 8.83 -12.71 -1.52
C MET A 43 7.64 -12.68 -0.54
N PRO A 44 7.80 -12.08 0.65
CA PRO A 44 6.71 -11.91 1.62
C PRO A 44 5.50 -11.19 1.00
N ILE A 45 4.29 -11.64 1.40
CA ILE A 45 3.01 -11.04 1.02
C ILE A 45 2.15 -10.83 2.25
N ARG A 46 1.18 -9.91 2.15
CA ARG A 46 0.22 -9.67 3.23
C ARG A 46 -0.98 -10.62 3.13
N CYS A 47 -1.28 -11.30 4.23
CA CYS A 47 -2.49 -12.10 4.34
C CYS A 47 -3.67 -11.19 4.74
N VAL A 48 -4.68 -11.13 3.89
CA VAL A 48 -5.83 -10.21 4.05
C VAL A 48 -7.16 -10.96 4.05
N GLY A 49 -8.24 -10.27 4.43
CA GLY A 49 -9.60 -10.78 4.28
C GLY A 49 -10.17 -10.44 2.90
N GLN A 50 -11.29 -11.07 2.57
CA GLN A 50 -11.99 -10.92 1.28
C GLN A 50 -12.39 -9.46 0.95
N TRP A 51 -12.58 -8.62 1.96
CA TRP A 51 -12.90 -7.19 1.79
C TRP A 51 -11.77 -6.37 1.11
N ALA A 52 -10.53 -6.88 1.14
CA ALA A 52 -9.38 -6.16 0.61
C ALA A 52 -9.45 -5.98 -0.92
N GLU A 53 -9.93 -6.97 -1.66
CA GLU A 53 -10.12 -6.84 -3.12
C GLU A 53 -11.12 -5.75 -3.47
N GLN A 54 -12.25 -5.69 -2.75
CA GLN A 54 -13.25 -4.66 -2.96
C GLN A 54 -12.70 -3.25 -2.64
N LYS A 55 -11.93 -3.13 -1.56
CA LYS A 55 -11.24 -1.86 -1.23
C LYS A 55 -10.31 -1.42 -2.36
N ILE A 56 -9.47 -2.33 -2.87
CA ILE A 56 -8.54 -2.05 -3.96
C ILE A 56 -9.30 -1.65 -5.23
N TYR A 57 -10.38 -2.35 -5.54
CA TYR A 57 -11.23 -1.99 -6.69
C TYR A 57 -11.76 -0.56 -6.57
N LEU A 58 -12.33 -0.18 -5.43
CA LEU A 58 -12.85 1.18 -5.20
C LEU A 58 -11.75 2.23 -5.26
N LEU A 59 -10.57 1.94 -4.70
CA LEU A 59 -9.42 2.82 -4.79
C LEU A 59 -8.99 3.05 -6.24
N ASN A 60 -8.91 1.99 -7.06
CA ASN A 60 -8.56 2.09 -8.47
C ASN A 60 -9.57 2.92 -9.27
N GLN A 61 -10.86 2.77 -8.99
CA GLN A 61 -11.90 3.59 -9.62
C GLN A 61 -11.71 5.08 -9.27
N TYR A 62 -11.52 5.40 -8.00
CA TYR A 62 -11.29 6.77 -7.56
C TYR A 62 -10.00 7.34 -8.16
N PHE A 63 -8.90 6.59 -8.09
CA PHE A 63 -7.61 6.98 -8.65
C PHE A 63 -7.70 7.29 -10.14
N GLY A 64 -8.39 6.44 -10.91
CA GLY A 64 -8.61 6.65 -12.34
C GLY A 64 -9.34 7.96 -12.63
N ILE A 65 -10.43 8.23 -11.90
CA ILE A 65 -11.22 9.47 -12.02
C ILE A 65 -10.36 10.69 -11.63
N PHE A 66 -9.66 10.61 -10.50
CA PHE A 66 -8.78 11.66 -10.00
C PHE A 66 -7.69 12.01 -11.02
N ALA A 67 -6.88 11.04 -11.43
CA ALA A 67 -5.75 11.29 -12.32
C ALA A 67 -6.19 11.77 -13.70
N GLN A 68 -7.25 11.17 -14.29
CA GLN A 68 -7.81 11.60 -15.57
C GLN A 68 -8.41 13.00 -15.51
N GLY A 69 -9.16 13.31 -14.43
CA GLY A 69 -9.81 14.61 -14.26
C GLY A 69 -8.83 15.75 -14.00
N MET A 70 -7.65 15.46 -13.44
CA MET A 70 -6.69 16.47 -13.00
C MET A 70 -5.49 16.64 -13.94
N LYS A 71 -5.20 15.70 -14.86
CA LYS A 71 -4.02 15.68 -15.73
C LYS A 71 -3.76 16.95 -16.53
N ASN A 72 -4.80 17.69 -16.88
CA ASN A 72 -4.69 18.93 -17.65
C ASN A 72 -4.84 20.20 -16.79
N LYS A 73 -5.11 20.05 -15.49
CA LYS A 73 -5.33 21.15 -14.56
C LYS A 73 -4.13 21.40 -13.67
N TRP A 74 -3.28 20.39 -13.51
CA TRP A 74 -2.12 20.43 -12.64
C TRP A 74 -0.85 20.02 -13.39
N THR A 75 0.23 20.73 -13.15
CA THR A 75 1.54 20.41 -13.74
C THR A 75 2.21 19.21 -13.10
N GLU A 76 1.81 18.89 -11.88
CA GLU A 76 2.31 17.77 -11.10
C GLU A 76 1.18 17.14 -10.31
N ILE A 77 0.95 15.86 -10.55
CA ILE A 77 0.02 15.02 -9.78
C ILE A 77 0.84 13.92 -9.14
N ASN A 78 0.66 13.70 -7.85
CA ASN A 78 1.39 12.68 -7.12
C ASN A 78 0.43 11.75 -6.39
N TYR A 79 0.91 10.53 -6.14
CA TYR A 79 0.27 9.55 -5.30
C TYR A 79 1.15 9.25 -4.09
N ILE A 80 0.57 9.26 -2.91
CA ILE A 80 1.27 8.97 -1.65
C ILE A 80 0.45 7.94 -0.89
N GLU A 81 1.09 6.88 -0.42
CA GLU A 81 0.43 5.85 0.36
C GLU A 81 1.19 5.60 1.66
N ILE A 82 0.49 5.66 2.77
CA ILE A 82 1.03 5.40 4.10
C ILE A 82 0.44 4.09 4.62
N CYS A 83 1.29 3.21 5.13
CA CYS A 83 1.03 1.80 5.43
C CYS A 83 0.83 0.98 4.14
N SER A 84 1.76 1.14 3.18
CA SER A 84 1.65 0.58 1.83
C SER A 84 1.73 -0.95 1.75
N GLY A 85 2.30 -1.58 2.79
CA GLY A 85 2.53 -3.03 2.77
C GLY A 85 3.53 -3.47 1.71
N PRO A 86 3.72 -4.78 1.53
CA PRO A 86 4.73 -5.34 0.63
C PRO A 86 4.32 -5.34 -0.85
N GLY A 87 3.18 -4.77 -1.20
CA GLY A 87 2.68 -4.64 -2.57
C GLY A 87 1.86 -5.81 -3.10
N ARG A 88 1.93 -7.00 -2.50
CA ARG A 88 1.08 -8.15 -2.87
C ARG A 88 0.34 -8.68 -1.65
N CYS A 89 -0.85 -9.21 -1.92
CA CYS A 89 -1.75 -9.79 -0.94
C CYS A 89 -2.14 -11.23 -1.29
N ILE A 90 -2.56 -11.98 -0.29
CA ILE A 90 -3.22 -13.27 -0.46
C ILE A 90 -4.53 -13.27 0.33
N ASP A 91 -5.62 -13.66 -0.31
CA ASP A 91 -6.89 -13.88 0.38
C ASP A 91 -6.77 -15.09 1.31
N ARG A 92 -7.06 -14.88 2.58
CA ARG A 92 -6.94 -15.92 3.61
C ARG A 92 -7.98 -17.03 3.47
N GLN A 93 -9.08 -16.81 2.76
CA GLN A 93 -10.17 -17.79 2.61
C GLN A 93 -9.95 -18.68 1.39
N CYS A 94 -9.62 -18.09 0.24
CA CYS A 94 -9.47 -18.86 -1.00
C CYS A 94 -8.02 -19.06 -1.44
N GLY A 95 -7.04 -18.37 -0.80
CA GLY A 95 -5.63 -18.48 -1.15
C GLY A 95 -5.27 -17.82 -2.48
N ALA A 96 -6.14 -17.00 -3.05
CA ALA A 96 -5.84 -16.26 -4.26
C ALA A 96 -4.87 -15.12 -3.97
N GLU A 97 -3.81 -15.03 -4.78
CA GLU A 97 -2.88 -13.89 -4.74
C GLU A 97 -3.33 -12.79 -5.68
N PHE A 98 -3.18 -11.56 -5.23
CA PHE A 98 -3.46 -10.36 -6.01
C PHE A 98 -2.54 -9.21 -5.62
N ASP A 99 -2.49 -8.18 -6.48
CA ASP A 99 -1.73 -6.99 -6.19
C ASP A 99 -2.40 -6.16 -5.09
N GLY A 100 -1.61 -5.74 -4.11
CA GLY A 100 -2.03 -4.78 -3.09
C GLY A 100 -2.24 -3.39 -3.69
N THR A 101 -2.64 -2.43 -2.85
CA THR A 101 -2.93 -1.05 -3.26
C THR A 101 -1.79 -0.42 -4.05
N ALA A 102 -0.56 -0.52 -3.57
CA ALA A 102 0.61 0.08 -4.21
C ALA A 102 0.85 -0.42 -5.65
N LEU A 103 0.93 -1.74 -5.87
CA LEU A 103 1.17 -2.28 -7.21
C LEU A 103 -0.05 -2.11 -8.12
N SER A 104 -1.25 -2.21 -7.58
CA SER A 104 -2.49 -2.01 -8.32
C SER A 104 -2.57 -0.59 -8.90
N ILE A 105 -2.20 0.43 -8.12
CA ILE A 105 -2.12 1.82 -8.59
C ILE A 105 -1.02 2.00 -9.64
N LEU A 106 0.18 1.43 -9.44
CA LEU A 106 1.28 1.56 -10.39
C LEU A 106 0.98 0.92 -11.75
N GLN A 107 0.20 -0.15 -11.78
CA GLN A 107 -0.21 -0.84 -13.01
C GLN A 107 -1.50 -0.25 -13.63
N HIS A 108 -2.16 0.67 -12.95
CA HIS A 108 -3.36 1.32 -13.48
C HIS A 108 -3.03 2.20 -14.70
N SER A 109 -3.88 2.19 -15.71
CA SER A 109 -3.65 2.95 -16.96
C SER A 109 -3.47 4.45 -16.76
N ALA A 110 -4.05 5.02 -15.70
CA ALA A 110 -3.88 6.42 -15.32
C ALA A 110 -2.58 6.72 -14.55
N ALA A 111 -1.80 5.72 -14.14
CA ALA A 111 -0.51 5.91 -13.46
C ALA A 111 0.49 6.72 -14.30
N ARG A 112 0.36 6.67 -15.63
CA ARG A 112 1.15 7.50 -16.57
C ARG A 112 1.03 9.01 -16.35
N TYR A 113 0.00 9.48 -15.64
CA TYR A 113 -0.18 10.90 -15.32
C TYR A 113 0.41 11.29 -13.96
N ILE A 114 0.88 10.31 -13.19
CA ILE A 114 1.50 10.52 -11.89
C ILE A 114 2.98 10.83 -12.06
N LYS A 115 3.41 11.96 -11.51
CA LYS A 115 4.82 12.38 -11.55
C LYS A 115 5.66 11.64 -10.52
N ASN A 116 5.14 11.50 -9.29
CA ASN A 116 5.79 10.75 -8.22
C ASN A 116 4.77 9.86 -7.50
N ALA A 117 5.14 8.61 -7.25
CA ALA A 117 4.41 7.69 -6.38
C ALA A 117 5.30 7.33 -5.18
N LEU A 118 4.91 7.77 -3.99
CA LEU A 118 5.68 7.61 -2.76
C LEU A 118 4.92 6.69 -1.80
N PHE A 119 5.58 5.62 -1.40
CA PHE A 119 5.03 4.61 -0.50
C PHE A 119 5.76 4.62 0.82
N PHE A 120 5.05 4.50 1.92
CA PHE A 120 5.65 4.50 3.25
C PHE A 120 5.16 3.30 4.06
N ASP A 121 6.10 2.66 4.73
CA ASP A 121 5.82 1.64 5.74
C ASP A 121 6.87 1.73 6.85
N TYR A 122 6.52 1.32 8.08
CA TYR A 122 7.47 1.35 9.20
C TYR A 122 8.44 0.17 9.19
N ASP A 123 8.06 -0.94 8.55
CA ASP A 123 8.86 -2.18 8.50
C ASP A 123 9.84 -2.14 7.32
N THR A 124 11.12 -2.18 7.64
CA THR A 124 12.20 -2.18 6.66
C THR A 124 12.08 -3.33 5.65
N THR A 125 11.68 -4.52 6.10
CA THR A 125 11.50 -5.69 5.21
C THR A 125 10.38 -5.46 4.20
N VAL A 126 9.29 -4.82 4.64
CA VAL A 126 8.16 -4.44 3.79
C VAL A 126 8.62 -3.46 2.71
N VAL A 127 9.34 -2.42 3.12
CA VAL A 127 9.88 -1.39 2.22
C VAL A 127 10.82 -2.00 1.17
N ASP A 128 11.73 -2.88 1.59
CA ASP A 128 12.68 -3.55 0.70
C ASP A 128 11.95 -4.44 -0.32
N VAL A 129 10.95 -5.19 0.13
CA VAL A 129 10.14 -6.05 -0.74
C VAL A 129 9.35 -5.22 -1.74
N LEU A 130 8.71 -4.15 -1.29
CA LEU A 130 7.95 -3.27 -2.18
C LEU A 130 8.86 -2.60 -3.23
N ASN A 131 10.04 -2.14 -2.84
CA ASN A 131 11.00 -1.55 -3.79
C ASN A 131 11.44 -2.56 -4.86
N LYS A 132 11.72 -3.82 -4.49
CA LYS A 132 12.04 -4.88 -5.48
C LYS A 132 10.89 -5.11 -6.48
N ARG A 133 9.64 -5.08 -6.01
CA ARG A 133 8.47 -5.22 -6.87
C ARG A 133 8.26 -4.01 -7.78
N ILE A 134 8.50 -2.79 -7.27
CA ILE A 134 8.49 -1.55 -8.07
C ILE A 134 9.56 -1.61 -9.18
N GLU A 135 10.77 -2.08 -8.85
CA GLU A 135 11.84 -2.28 -9.81
C GLU A 135 11.46 -3.30 -10.89
N GLN A 136 10.86 -4.44 -10.51
CA GLN A 136 10.38 -5.45 -11.46
C GLN A 136 9.29 -4.92 -12.41
N LEU A 137 8.48 -3.94 -11.98
CA LEU A 137 7.52 -3.24 -12.84
C LEU A 137 8.17 -2.20 -13.77
N GLY A 138 9.45 -1.87 -13.58
CA GLY A 138 10.14 -0.83 -14.33
C GLY A 138 9.68 0.59 -14.03
N CYS A 139 9.05 0.82 -12.87
CA CYS A 139 8.54 2.14 -12.48
C CYS A 139 9.66 3.02 -11.91
N THR A 140 10.15 3.97 -12.69
CA THR A 140 11.24 4.88 -12.29
C THR A 140 10.78 6.08 -11.46
N ASN A 141 9.50 6.38 -11.45
CA ASN A 141 8.88 7.48 -10.72
C ASN A 141 8.23 7.07 -9.39
N ALA A 142 8.49 5.83 -8.95
CA ALA A 142 7.92 5.25 -7.74
C ALA A 142 9.03 4.78 -6.80
N ALA A 143 8.83 4.92 -5.49
CA ALA A 143 9.73 4.38 -4.48
C ALA A 143 9.04 4.21 -3.13
N ALA A 144 9.46 3.21 -2.36
CA ALA A 144 9.05 2.99 -0.98
C ALA A 144 10.12 3.45 0.00
N PHE A 145 9.69 4.00 1.13
CA PHE A 145 10.53 4.60 2.18
C PHE A 145 10.08 4.12 3.56
N ILE A 146 11.03 4.06 4.47
CA ILE A 146 10.72 3.85 5.89
C ILE A 146 10.02 5.11 6.42
N GLY A 147 8.86 4.93 7.02
CA GLY A 147 8.09 6.02 7.63
C GLY A 147 7.09 5.50 8.66
N ASP A 148 7.18 6.02 9.86
CA ASP A 148 6.24 5.74 10.94
C ASP A 148 5.19 6.86 11.00
N TYR A 149 3.93 6.52 10.85
CA TYR A 149 2.83 7.49 10.91
C TYR A 149 2.64 8.10 12.31
N ASN A 150 3.16 7.46 13.37
CA ASN A 150 3.23 8.04 14.71
C ASN A 150 4.34 9.08 14.86
N ASN A 151 5.31 9.09 13.93
CA ASN A 151 6.35 10.11 13.82
C ASN A 151 6.33 10.74 12.43
N PRO A 152 5.34 11.58 12.11
CA PRO A 152 5.08 12.06 10.74
C PRO A 152 6.20 12.93 10.16
N ARG A 153 7.12 13.47 10.99
CA ARG A 153 8.19 14.35 10.52
C ARG A 153 9.07 13.69 9.44
N SER A 154 9.47 12.44 9.65
CA SER A 154 10.32 11.70 8.68
C SER A 154 9.61 11.52 7.33
N ILE A 155 8.32 11.24 7.34
CA ILE A 155 7.48 11.13 6.16
C ILE A 155 7.41 12.49 5.44
N CYS A 156 7.10 13.56 6.18
CA CYS A 156 7.00 14.92 5.65
C CYS A 156 8.32 15.42 5.06
N ASP A 157 9.46 15.11 5.68
CA ASP A 157 10.79 15.49 5.19
C ASP A 157 11.11 14.82 3.84
N ILE A 158 10.72 13.56 3.65
CA ILE A 158 10.88 12.86 2.38
C ILE A 158 9.97 13.45 1.31
N ILE A 159 8.70 13.69 1.64
CA ILE A 159 7.72 14.28 0.73
C ILE A 159 8.19 15.66 0.26
N SER A 160 8.61 16.52 1.18
CA SER A 160 9.02 17.91 0.87
C SER A 160 10.21 18.02 -0.09
N LYS A 161 11.07 16.99 -0.12
CA LYS A 161 12.25 16.92 -1.01
C LYS A 161 11.91 16.40 -2.41
N ARG A 162 10.76 15.78 -2.60
CA ARG A 162 10.41 15.07 -3.84
C ARG A 162 9.22 15.65 -4.58
N ILE A 163 8.38 16.40 -3.89
CA ILE A 163 7.12 16.93 -4.39
C ILE A 163 7.09 18.45 -4.25
N SER A 164 6.60 19.13 -5.26
CA SER A 164 6.34 20.57 -5.15
C SER A 164 5.26 20.86 -4.11
N GLN A 165 5.61 21.63 -3.09
CA GLN A 165 4.72 21.86 -1.94
C GLN A 165 3.48 22.71 -2.30
N THR A 166 3.56 23.52 -3.33
CA THR A 166 2.52 24.51 -3.65
C THR A 166 1.84 24.30 -4.99
N THR A 167 2.53 23.72 -5.99
CA THR A 167 2.05 23.61 -7.37
C THR A 167 1.64 22.19 -7.75
N SER A 168 1.82 21.22 -6.86
CA SER A 168 1.35 19.85 -7.05
C SER A 168 -0.06 19.64 -6.49
N LEU A 169 -0.76 18.66 -7.05
CA LEU A 169 -1.95 18.04 -6.47
C LEU A 169 -1.60 16.62 -6.02
N ASN A 170 -1.99 16.25 -4.82
CA ASN A 170 -1.54 15.03 -4.18
C ASN A 170 -2.73 14.20 -3.69
N LEU A 171 -2.83 12.95 -4.13
CA LEU A 171 -3.74 11.97 -3.58
C LEU A 171 -3.01 11.17 -2.52
N VAL A 172 -3.50 11.20 -1.29
CA VAL A 172 -2.89 10.52 -0.14
C VAL A 172 -3.83 9.43 0.37
N LEU A 173 -3.39 8.19 0.30
CA LEU A 173 -4.05 7.05 0.94
C LEU A 173 -3.44 6.78 2.32
N LEU A 174 -4.29 6.63 3.33
CA LEU A 174 -3.93 6.19 4.68
C LEU A 174 -4.69 4.90 4.96
N ASP A 175 -3.97 3.80 5.06
CA ASP A 175 -4.53 2.46 5.21
C ASP A 175 -3.87 1.66 6.36
N PRO A 176 -3.90 2.18 7.61
CA PRO A 176 -3.31 1.48 8.73
C PRO A 176 -4.11 0.23 9.08
N THR A 177 -3.41 -0.82 9.51
CA THR A 177 -4.00 -2.12 9.84
C THR A 177 -4.93 -2.08 11.05
N ASP A 178 -4.61 -1.19 11.99
CA ASP A 178 -5.37 -0.96 13.22
C ASP A 178 -6.45 0.12 13.09
N CYS A 179 -6.55 0.70 11.88
CA CYS A 179 -7.48 1.80 11.57
C CYS A 179 -7.29 3.04 12.45
N SER A 180 -6.14 3.17 13.11
CA SER A 180 -5.78 4.33 13.90
C SER A 180 -4.93 5.28 13.05
N VAL A 181 -5.50 6.40 12.62
CA VAL A 181 -4.75 7.47 11.95
C VAL A 181 -4.56 8.60 12.95
N PRO A 182 -3.32 8.90 13.39
CA PRO A 182 -3.08 10.03 14.24
C PRO A 182 -3.48 11.33 13.53
N PHE A 183 -4.32 12.15 14.16
CA PHE A 183 -4.73 13.44 13.59
C PHE A 183 -3.53 14.34 13.29
N GLU A 184 -2.48 14.25 14.09
CA GLU A 184 -1.23 14.98 13.88
C GLU A 184 -0.59 14.68 12.51
N LEU A 185 -0.66 13.43 12.02
CA LEU A 185 -0.20 13.07 10.69
C LEU A 185 -0.92 13.89 9.61
N LEU A 186 -2.25 13.99 9.68
CA LEU A 186 -3.04 14.77 8.72
C LEU A 186 -2.66 16.26 8.74
N VAL A 187 -2.48 16.81 9.94
CA VAL A 187 -2.06 18.20 10.14
C VAL A 187 -0.67 18.45 9.55
N GLN A 188 0.28 17.56 9.81
CA GLN A 188 1.66 17.69 9.31
C GLN A 188 1.71 17.54 7.78
N LEU A 189 1.00 16.59 7.20
CA LEU A 189 0.89 16.44 5.75
C LEU A 189 0.30 17.71 5.11
N LYS A 190 -0.77 18.26 5.68
CA LYS A 190 -1.41 19.49 5.16
C LYS A 190 -0.52 20.72 5.29
N ARG A 191 0.37 20.77 6.28
CA ARG A 191 1.38 21.82 6.42
C ARG A 191 2.52 21.66 5.40
N THR A 192 2.86 20.41 5.07
CA THR A 192 3.96 20.07 4.17
C THR A 192 3.58 20.27 2.71
N ILE A 193 2.39 19.86 2.29
CA ILE A 193 1.89 20.00 0.92
C ILE A 193 0.50 20.63 0.92
N LYS A 194 0.34 21.66 0.05
CA LYS A 194 -0.82 22.56 0.11
C LYS A 194 -2.10 21.93 -0.44
N ASN A 195 -2.02 21.19 -1.55
CA ASN A 195 -3.17 20.64 -2.24
C ASN A 195 -3.19 19.11 -2.09
N ILE A 196 -4.10 18.65 -1.29
CA ILE A 196 -4.23 17.24 -0.88
C ILE A 196 -5.69 16.80 -0.96
N ASP A 197 -5.90 15.62 -1.53
CA ASP A 197 -7.08 14.80 -1.34
C ASP A 197 -6.70 13.59 -0.49
N PHE A 198 -7.46 13.33 0.57
CA PHE A 198 -7.24 12.19 1.46
C PHE A 198 -8.24 11.08 1.18
N ILE A 199 -7.74 9.86 1.10
CA ILE A 199 -8.52 8.63 1.26
C ILE A 199 -8.07 7.99 2.57
N ILE A 200 -8.97 7.84 3.51
CA ILE A 200 -8.67 7.28 4.83
C ILE A 200 -9.52 6.03 5.01
N ASN A 201 -8.86 4.88 5.19
CA ASN A 201 -9.54 3.65 5.54
C ASN A 201 -9.90 3.67 7.03
N VAL A 202 -11.20 3.60 7.32
CA VAL A 202 -11.73 3.57 8.69
C VAL A 202 -12.47 2.26 8.89
N ALA A 203 -12.07 1.45 9.87
CA ALA A 203 -12.86 0.29 10.24
C ALA A 203 -14.11 0.74 10.99
N THR A 204 -15.26 0.48 10.41
CA THR A 204 -16.53 0.47 11.14
C THR A 204 -16.74 -0.95 11.63
N GLY A 205 -16.44 -1.19 12.91
CA GLY A 205 -16.42 -2.49 13.58
C GLY A 205 -17.72 -3.28 13.53
#